data_10530471a9fe3235fe88c55fe3c2ed07
#
_entry.id   10530471a9fe3235fe88c55fe3c2ed07
#
_cell.length_a   1.000
_cell.length_b   1.000
_cell.length_c   1.000
_cell.angle_alpha   90.00
_cell.angle_beta   90.00
_cell.angle_gamma   90.00
#
_symmetry.space_group_name_H-M   'P 1'
#
loop_
_entity.id
_entity.type
_entity.pdbx_description
1 polymer ?
#
loop_
_entity_poly.entity_id
_entity_poly.type
_entity_poly.pdbx_seq_one_letter_code
_entity_poly.pdbx_strand_id
1 'polypeptide(L)'
;MTIARVRFFALLLFSTCIYAQEQPSAQKVLSEEALLKSMHGISSNTLFNYVKDLSSEKYEGRLTGTRGYDDAAQWAADLFKLWNLTPLGDRGSYFQDFPNPYTLVLDGGEVTIRVPVGKKDTLRKSYRYEDDFYPGSTSDAGSVTSDVVYVGYGITAPELGYDDYHNVDVRGKIVMMEPEIPISPDKQPALFRKWRPYSFHDYKMKNAFAHGVAGVLYNYHIVNPNCVFIRGLVITYVGRNVINDIFLGTGTLRDTLVQRIRRNLTPVSFSTGRTATIRCTTEHHPEGIGRNVLAYLEGSDPALKNEVIIVGAHLDHLGKNHLLMPGANDNASGAAVLLGCAEATTQMSGLTKRSVLFILFGAEEQGVKGSEYYLAHPPIPNARVKAFINLESIGRGEKLSVGAGKNYPQLWEVVDRNNRKYIHRSIVADSTANLARPRQDAAHFLWANIPTIGIGAYGARPLPVATYHTTQDKIDYITPEILEDIARLTYLSVMDLARE
;
A
#
# COMPACT_ATOMS: atom_id res chain seq x y z
N MET A 1 67.08 33.59 -78.07
CA MET A 1 65.81 32.93 -77.76
C MET A 1 66.01 31.96 -76.64
N THR A 2 65.68 32.30 -75.42
CA THR A 2 66.07 31.56 -74.22
C THR A 2 64.74 31.14 -73.54
N ILE A 3 64.60 29.81 -73.44
CA ILE A 3 63.39 29.22 -72.80
C ILE A 3 63.70 29.02 -71.35
N ALA A 4 62.97 29.69 -70.48
CA ALA A 4 63.02 29.52 -69.00
C ALA A 4 62.21 28.29 -68.59
N ARG A 5 62.85 27.38 -67.89
CA ARG A 5 62.16 26.25 -67.21
C ARG A 5 61.73 26.65 -65.81
N VAL A 6 60.41 26.67 -65.56
CA VAL A 6 59.83 26.79 -64.22
C VAL A 6 59.80 25.39 -63.61
N ARG A 7 60.41 25.24 -62.43
CA ARG A 7 60.26 24.03 -61.58
C ARG A 7 59.20 24.27 -60.59
N PHE A 8 58.10 23.44 -60.58
CA PHE A 8 57.11 23.35 -59.54
C PHE A 8 57.62 22.48 -58.39
N PHE A 9 57.72 23.01 -57.21
CA PHE A 9 57.92 22.23 -55.99
C PHE A 9 56.53 21.94 -55.39
N ALA A 10 56.14 20.65 -55.31
CA ALA A 10 54.98 20.21 -54.67
C ALA A 10 55.28 19.95 -53.14
N LEU A 11 54.72 20.74 -52.27
CA LEU A 11 54.80 20.53 -50.82
C LEU A 11 53.72 19.52 -50.43
N LEU A 12 54.10 18.28 -50.06
CA LEU A 12 53.24 17.29 -49.46
C LEU A 12 53.09 17.61 -47.92
N LEU A 13 51.96 18.14 -47.53
CA LEU A 13 51.58 18.25 -46.15
C LEU A 13 51.05 16.88 -45.67
N PHE A 14 51.84 16.16 -44.88
CA PHE A 14 51.38 15.00 -44.10
C PHE A 14 50.60 15.50 -42.91
N SER A 15 49.24 15.41 -42.98
CA SER A 15 48.35 15.59 -41.81
C SER A 15 48.39 14.32 -40.97
N THR A 16 49.12 14.35 -39.87
CA THR A 16 49.07 13.30 -38.83
C THR A 16 47.78 13.51 -37.99
N CYS A 17 46.74 12.74 -38.32
CA CYS A 17 45.61 12.54 -37.42
C CYS A 17 46.12 11.79 -36.17
N ILE A 18 46.29 12.51 -35.05
CA ILE A 18 46.46 11.92 -33.74
C ILE A 18 45.07 11.42 -33.33
N TYR A 19 44.82 10.12 -33.49
CA TYR A 19 43.72 9.46 -32.79
C TYR A 19 44.06 9.48 -31.30
N ALA A 20 43.42 10.35 -30.56
CA ALA A 20 43.38 10.24 -29.10
C ALA A 20 42.62 8.94 -28.77
N GLN A 21 43.34 7.85 -28.47
CA GLN A 21 42.75 6.71 -27.79
C GLN A 21 42.28 7.21 -26.45
N GLU A 22 40.94 7.35 -26.29
CA GLU A 22 40.35 7.43 -24.97
C GLU A 22 40.78 6.17 -24.20
N GLN A 23 41.63 6.36 -23.22
CA GLN A 23 41.94 5.29 -22.27
C GLN A 23 40.61 4.93 -21.60
N PRO A 24 40.25 3.63 -21.49
CA PRO A 24 39.08 3.24 -20.75
C PRO A 24 39.26 3.80 -19.32
N SER A 25 38.31 4.62 -18.89
CA SER A 25 38.29 5.16 -17.53
C SER A 25 38.44 3.99 -16.56
N ALA A 26 39.44 4.05 -15.67
CA ALA A 26 39.64 3.02 -14.66
C ALA A 26 38.29 2.80 -13.94
N GLN A 27 37.74 1.61 -14.07
CA GLN A 27 36.46 1.25 -13.47
C GLN A 27 36.59 1.50 -11.96
N LYS A 28 35.84 2.46 -11.44
CA LYS A 28 35.82 2.76 -10.00
C LYS A 28 35.42 1.49 -9.27
N VAL A 29 36.31 0.92 -8.47
CA VAL A 29 36.01 -0.24 -7.63
C VAL A 29 35.41 0.27 -6.33
N LEU A 30 34.21 -0.17 -6.00
CA LEU A 30 33.58 0.12 -4.72
C LEU A 30 34.42 -0.52 -3.60
N SER A 31 35.01 0.30 -2.73
CA SER A 31 35.65 -0.19 -1.50
C SER A 31 34.59 -0.44 -0.43
N GLU A 32 34.85 -1.41 0.45
CA GLU A 32 34.00 -1.65 1.62
C GLU A 32 33.91 -0.40 2.51
N GLU A 33 35.00 0.35 2.62
CA GLU A 33 35.01 1.63 3.36
C GLU A 33 34.01 2.65 2.79
N ALA A 34 33.97 2.83 1.46
CA ALA A 34 33.01 3.73 0.81
C ALA A 34 31.57 3.27 1.02
N LEU A 35 31.31 1.96 0.91
CA LEU A 35 30.01 1.36 1.16
C LEU A 35 29.54 1.64 2.60
N LEU A 36 30.41 1.39 3.58
CA LEU A 36 30.09 1.59 5.00
C LEU A 36 29.94 3.07 5.34
N LYS A 37 30.75 3.95 4.76
CA LYS A 37 30.62 5.40 4.94
C LYS A 37 29.23 5.89 4.50
N SER A 38 28.78 5.46 3.34
CA SER A 38 27.44 5.81 2.85
C SER A 38 26.34 5.19 3.71
N MET A 39 26.46 3.93 4.11
CA MET A 39 25.53 3.27 5.03
C MET A 39 25.40 4.02 6.36
N HIS A 40 26.53 4.45 6.96
CA HIS A 40 26.53 5.22 8.21
C HIS A 40 26.01 6.66 8.03
N GLY A 41 25.89 7.16 6.81
CA GLY A 41 25.18 8.41 6.50
C GLY A 41 23.68 8.31 6.72
N ILE A 42 23.11 7.09 6.69
CA ILE A 42 21.70 6.87 7.02
C ILE A 42 21.50 7.07 8.53
N SER A 43 20.68 8.05 8.91
CA SER A 43 20.48 8.48 10.29
C SER A 43 19.05 8.23 10.76
N SER A 44 18.91 7.59 11.93
CA SER A 44 17.62 7.40 12.60
C SER A 44 16.87 8.71 12.81
N ASN A 45 17.56 9.79 13.16
CA ASN A 45 16.96 11.11 13.35
C ASN A 45 16.37 11.67 12.05
N THR A 46 17.09 11.54 10.93
CA THR A 46 16.60 12.00 9.61
C THR A 46 15.35 11.22 9.20
N LEU A 47 15.40 9.90 9.31
CA LEU A 47 14.26 9.04 8.98
C LEU A 47 13.04 9.30 9.87
N PHE A 48 13.26 9.46 11.17
CA PHE A 48 12.20 9.81 12.12
C PHE A 48 11.56 11.17 11.79
N ASN A 49 12.37 12.18 11.41
CA ASN A 49 11.84 13.46 10.99
C ASN A 49 11.02 13.36 9.70
N TYR A 50 11.42 12.52 8.74
CA TYR A 50 10.60 12.26 7.55
C TYR A 50 9.26 11.64 7.91
N VAL A 51 9.23 10.65 8.80
CA VAL A 51 7.97 10.07 9.30
C VAL A 51 7.12 11.12 10.00
N LYS A 52 7.73 11.94 10.87
CA LYS A 52 7.05 13.02 11.59
C LYS A 52 6.43 14.04 10.64
N ASP A 53 7.17 14.46 9.62
CA ASP A 53 6.65 15.39 8.61
C ASP A 53 5.49 14.78 7.84
N LEU A 54 5.68 13.58 7.27
CA LEU A 54 4.66 12.90 6.47
C LEU A 54 3.38 12.60 7.27
N SER A 55 3.49 12.27 8.56
CA SER A 55 2.33 11.98 9.41
C SER A 55 1.71 13.23 10.07
N SER A 56 2.22 14.43 9.76
CA SER A 56 1.70 15.69 10.29
C SER A 56 0.42 16.15 9.59
N GLU A 57 -0.25 17.13 10.18
CA GLU A 57 -1.44 17.78 9.58
C GLU A 57 -1.16 18.46 8.24
N LYS A 58 0.10 18.82 7.99
CA LYS A 58 0.55 19.46 6.73
C LYS A 58 0.13 18.68 5.49
N TYR A 59 0.20 17.36 5.55
CA TYR A 59 -0.12 16.48 4.42
C TYR A 59 -1.49 15.82 4.53
N GLU A 60 -2.34 16.27 5.45
CA GLU A 60 -3.77 15.90 5.55
C GLU A 60 -4.06 14.40 5.51
N GLY A 61 -3.11 13.56 5.99
CA GLY A 61 -3.22 12.10 5.96
C GLY A 61 -3.04 11.48 4.58
N ARG A 62 -2.54 12.21 3.61
CA ARG A 62 -2.02 11.74 2.30
C ARG A 62 -2.96 10.86 1.47
N LEU A 63 -4.27 11.08 1.50
CA LEU A 63 -5.18 10.33 0.62
C LEU A 63 -4.89 10.66 -0.83
N THR A 64 -4.61 9.66 -1.66
CA THR A 64 -4.29 9.88 -3.08
C THR A 64 -5.46 10.53 -3.82
N GLY A 65 -5.14 11.59 -4.57
CA GLY A 65 -6.09 12.46 -5.27
C GLY A 65 -6.37 13.77 -4.53
N THR A 66 -5.94 13.90 -3.26
CA THR A 66 -6.09 15.14 -2.51
C THR A 66 -4.82 15.99 -2.56
N ARG A 67 -4.97 17.28 -2.23
CA ARG A 67 -3.85 18.20 -2.12
C ARG A 67 -2.79 17.72 -1.13
N GLY A 68 -3.18 17.16 0.00
CA GLY A 68 -2.23 16.67 1.00
C GLY A 68 -1.32 15.58 0.46
N TYR A 69 -1.85 14.70 -0.39
CA TYR A 69 -1.04 13.71 -1.10
C TYR A 69 -0.10 14.37 -2.13
N ASP A 70 -0.64 15.30 -2.94
CA ASP A 70 0.15 15.98 -3.97
C ASP A 70 1.31 16.78 -3.38
N ASP A 71 1.10 17.46 -2.25
CA ASP A 71 2.14 18.17 -1.51
C ASP A 71 3.21 17.21 -0.96
N ALA A 72 2.84 16.00 -0.49
CA ALA A 72 3.78 14.98 -0.06
C ALA A 72 4.57 14.38 -1.23
N ALA A 73 3.91 14.13 -2.36
CA ALA A 73 4.55 13.63 -3.58
C ALA A 73 5.55 14.65 -4.15
N GLN A 74 5.17 15.95 -4.15
CA GLN A 74 6.08 17.02 -4.56
C GLN A 74 7.29 17.12 -3.64
N TRP A 75 7.08 17.06 -2.31
CA TRP A 75 8.18 17.06 -1.33
C TRP A 75 9.17 15.91 -1.57
N ALA A 76 8.69 14.70 -1.84
CA ALA A 76 9.54 13.56 -2.16
C ALA A 76 10.29 13.76 -3.49
N ALA A 77 9.62 14.29 -4.52
CA ALA A 77 10.23 14.60 -5.80
C ALA A 77 11.35 15.67 -5.67
N ASP A 78 11.14 16.68 -4.80
CA ASP A 78 12.16 17.71 -4.53
C ASP A 78 13.40 17.10 -3.84
N LEU A 79 13.24 16.13 -2.94
CA LEU A 79 14.36 15.38 -2.36
C LEU A 79 15.10 14.55 -3.43
N PHE A 80 14.40 13.83 -4.29
CA PHE A 80 15.02 13.09 -5.39
C PHE A 80 15.80 14.02 -6.33
N LYS A 81 15.24 15.18 -6.62
CA LYS A 81 15.92 16.21 -7.42
C LYS A 81 17.18 16.74 -6.72
N LEU A 82 17.09 17.02 -5.42
CA LEU A 82 18.24 17.45 -4.60
C LEU A 82 19.40 16.44 -4.64
N TRP A 83 19.10 15.16 -4.66
CA TRP A 83 20.08 14.07 -4.76
C TRP A 83 20.48 13.72 -6.20
N ASN A 84 20.05 14.51 -7.21
CA ASN A 84 20.36 14.33 -8.62
C ASN A 84 19.90 12.97 -9.19
N LEU A 85 18.82 12.40 -8.67
CA LEU A 85 18.16 11.25 -9.29
C LEU A 85 17.41 11.72 -10.56
N THR A 86 17.44 10.90 -11.59
CA THR A 86 16.77 11.20 -12.86
C THR A 86 15.27 10.97 -12.74
N PRO A 87 14.42 11.94 -13.14
CA PRO A 87 12.98 11.73 -13.21
C PRO A 87 12.62 10.68 -14.27
N LEU A 88 11.70 9.78 -13.95
CA LEU A 88 11.27 8.70 -14.85
C LEU A 88 9.74 8.63 -15.00
N GLY A 89 9.03 9.66 -14.60
CA GLY A 89 7.60 9.78 -14.80
C GLY A 89 7.21 10.40 -16.14
N ASP A 90 5.96 10.78 -16.26
CA ASP A 90 5.38 11.31 -17.49
C ASP A 90 6.05 12.62 -17.92
N ARG A 91 6.30 12.75 -19.21
CA ARG A 91 6.88 13.97 -19.84
C ARG A 91 8.19 14.45 -19.20
N GLY A 92 8.98 13.51 -18.65
CA GLY A 92 10.24 13.82 -18.00
C GLY A 92 10.11 14.43 -16.59
N SER A 93 8.96 14.29 -15.96
CA SER A 93 8.75 14.61 -14.55
C SER A 93 9.06 13.41 -13.66
N TYR A 94 8.97 13.59 -12.33
CA TYR A 94 9.00 12.48 -11.37
C TYR A 94 7.65 11.76 -11.26
N PHE A 95 6.57 12.27 -11.85
CA PHE A 95 5.20 11.82 -11.63
C PHE A 95 4.71 10.94 -12.77
N GLN A 96 4.12 9.81 -12.41
CA GLN A 96 3.31 8.98 -13.30
C GLN A 96 1.86 9.08 -12.84
N ASP A 97 1.04 9.80 -13.60
CA ASP A 97 -0.35 10.08 -13.26
C ASP A 97 -1.28 8.97 -13.76
N PHE A 98 -2.33 8.67 -12.97
CA PHE A 98 -3.34 7.66 -13.32
C PHE A 98 -4.73 8.04 -12.81
N PRO A 99 -5.82 7.55 -13.45
CA PRO A 99 -7.18 7.76 -12.96
C PRO A 99 -7.38 7.16 -11.57
N ASN A 100 -7.82 7.96 -10.61
CA ASN A 100 -8.06 7.53 -9.25
C ASN A 100 -9.28 8.25 -8.63
N PRO A 101 -10.52 7.83 -8.95
CA PRO A 101 -11.68 8.32 -8.22
C PRO A 101 -11.54 8.14 -6.72
N TYR A 102 -11.93 9.16 -5.94
CA TYR A 102 -11.86 9.12 -4.47
C TYR A 102 -13.06 9.79 -3.82
N THR A 103 -13.24 9.56 -2.53
CA THR A 103 -14.34 10.13 -1.74
C THR A 103 -13.79 10.74 -0.46
N LEU A 104 -14.22 11.97 -0.15
CA LEU A 104 -13.92 12.65 1.10
C LEU A 104 -15.03 12.39 2.11
N VAL A 105 -14.69 12.12 3.36
CA VAL A 105 -15.61 12.07 4.50
C VAL A 105 -15.54 13.40 5.23
N LEU A 106 -16.64 14.14 5.23
CA LEU A 106 -16.65 15.54 5.66
C LEU A 106 -16.99 15.73 7.15
N ASP A 107 -17.72 14.76 7.76
CA ASP A 107 -18.04 14.78 9.18
C ASP A 107 -18.03 13.37 9.81
N GLY A 108 -18.20 13.30 11.14
CA GLY A 108 -18.18 12.04 11.90
C GLY A 108 -19.39 11.13 11.67
N GLY A 109 -20.35 11.52 10.85
CA GLY A 109 -21.54 10.72 10.57
C GLY A 109 -22.47 10.53 11.77
N GLU A 110 -23.39 9.58 11.64
CA GLU A 110 -24.29 9.17 12.73
C GLU A 110 -24.60 7.68 12.62
N VAL A 111 -24.60 7.00 13.78
CA VAL A 111 -25.18 5.66 13.93
C VAL A 111 -26.05 5.68 15.18
N THR A 112 -27.33 5.33 15.01
CA THR A 112 -28.24 5.08 16.13
C THR A 112 -29.03 3.81 15.91
N ILE A 113 -29.35 3.10 16.99
CA ILE A 113 -30.16 1.88 16.93
C ILE A 113 -31.24 1.97 18.00
N ARG A 114 -32.43 1.53 17.67
CA ARG A 114 -33.49 1.26 18.66
C ARG A 114 -33.26 -0.12 19.27
N VAL A 115 -32.85 -0.14 20.54
CA VAL A 115 -32.59 -1.36 21.30
C VAL A 115 -33.72 -1.63 22.30
N PRO A 116 -34.08 -2.89 22.56
CA PRO A 116 -35.12 -3.21 23.52
C PRO A 116 -34.66 -2.91 24.94
N VAL A 117 -35.58 -2.34 25.74
CA VAL A 117 -35.41 -2.15 27.17
C VAL A 117 -36.58 -2.83 27.86
N GLY A 118 -36.32 -3.96 28.52
CA GLY A 118 -37.40 -4.79 29.09
C GLY A 118 -38.23 -5.48 27.99
N LYS A 119 -39.55 -5.73 28.28
CA LYS A 119 -40.41 -6.52 27.41
C LYS A 119 -41.18 -5.72 26.34
N LYS A 120 -41.37 -4.41 26.55
CA LYS A 120 -42.26 -3.58 25.70
C LYS A 120 -41.63 -2.27 25.23
N ASP A 121 -40.58 -1.81 25.88
CA ASP A 121 -39.97 -0.51 25.60
C ASP A 121 -38.74 -0.63 24.72
N THR A 122 -38.44 0.43 23.98
CA THR A 122 -37.21 0.58 23.20
C THR A 122 -36.53 1.89 23.55
N LEU A 123 -35.20 1.87 23.63
CA LEU A 123 -34.36 3.04 23.78
C LEU A 123 -33.63 3.33 22.48
N ARG A 124 -33.59 4.58 22.05
CA ARG A 124 -32.70 5.03 20.99
C ARG A 124 -31.30 5.20 21.58
N LYS A 125 -30.33 4.36 21.14
CA LYS A 125 -28.94 4.41 21.53
C LYS A 125 -28.15 5.05 20.42
N SER A 126 -27.35 6.07 20.74
CA SER A 126 -26.39 6.71 19.82
C SER A 126 -25.00 6.16 20.07
N TYR A 127 -24.22 6.00 19.02
CA TYR A 127 -22.86 5.48 19.05
C TYR A 127 -21.87 6.59 18.77
N ARG A 128 -20.63 6.40 19.21
CA ARG A 128 -19.57 7.41 19.11
C ARG A 128 -18.66 7.10 17.94
N TYR A 129 -18.36 8.15 17.18
CA TYR A 129 -17.32 8.10 16.16
C TYR A 129 -16.02 7.57 16.76
N GLU A 130 -15.26 6.80 16.01
CA GLU A 130 -14.00 6.14 16.35
C GLU A 130 -14.16 5.01 17.38
N ASP A 131 -14.86 5.20 18.49
CA ASP A 131 -15.03 4.16 19.50
C ASP A 131 -15.93 3.01 19.03
N ASP A 132 -16.98 3.33 18.28
CA ASP A 132 -18.04 2.39 17.92
C ASP A 132 -18.21 2.22 16.41
N PHE A 133 -17.87 3.25 15.62
CA PHE A 133 -18.03 3.22 14.16
C PHE A 133 -17.18 4.27 13.44
N TYR A 134 -17.02 4.06 12.12
CA TYR A 134 -16.55 5.06 11.16
C TYR A 134 -17.54 5.21 10.01
N PRO A 135 -17.80 6.43 9.49
CA PRO A 135 -18.45 6.60 8.19
C PRO A 135 -17.66 5.85 7.11
N GLY A 136 -18.37 5.23 6.18
CA GLY A 136 -17.70 4.51 5.09
C GLY A 136 -16.93 5.46 4.17
N SER A 137 -15.65 5.16 3.93
CA SER A 137 -14.75 6.01 3.13
C SER A 137 -15.15 6.10 1.66
N THR A 138 -16.08 5.26 1.19
CA THR A 138 -16.64 5.27 -0.16
C THR A 138 -18.17 5.31 -0.15
N SER A 139 -18.77 5.70 0.98
CA SER A 139 -20.22 5.88 1.12
C SER A 139 -20.71 7.03 0.25
N ASP A 140 -21.91 6.90 -0.31
CA ASP A 140 -22.62 8.10 -0.78
C ASP A 140 -23.09 8.95 0.40
N ALA A 141 -23.25 10.24 0.16
CA ALA A 141 -23.84 11.16 1.13
C ALA A 141 -25.33 10.85 1.31
N GLY A 142 -25.79 10.78 2.57
CA GLY A 142 -27.20 10.54 2.83
C GLY A 142 -27.47 10.06 4.24
N SER A 143 -28.76 9.89 4.52
CA SER A 143 -29.26 9.35 5.79
C SER A 143 -30.33 8.28 5.50
N VAL A 144 -30.18 7.13 6.13
CA VAL A 144 -31.12 6.00 5.99
C VAL A 144 -31.60 5.61 7.38
N THR A 145 -32.93 5.56 7.56
CA THR A 145 -33.56 4.99 8.77
C THR A 145 -34.43 3.82 8.32
N SER A 146 -34.06 2.60 8.70
CA SER A 146 -34.81 1.40 8.30
C SER A 146 -34.54 0.22 9.24
N ASP A 147 -35.26 -0.86 9.03
CA ASP A 147 -35.05 -2.12 9.70
C ASP A 147 -33.70 -2.72 9.33
N VAL A 148 -33.07 -3.40 10.29
CA VAL A 148 -31.78 -4.06 10.10
C VAL A 148 -31.97 -5.55 9.85
N VAL A 149 -31.44 -6.02 8.75
CA VAL A 149 -31.40 -7.45 8.35
C VAL A 149 -29.96 -7.94 8.43
N TYR A 150 -29.70 -9.01 9.18
CA TYR A 150 -28.42 -9.70 9.14
C TYR A 150 -28.36 -10.60 7.90
N VAL A 151 -27.31 -10.44 7.09
CA VAL A 151 -27.14 -11.18 5.82
C VAL A 151 -25.80 -11.94 5.76
N GLY A 152 -25.41 -12.54 6.89
CA GLY A 152 -24.18 -13.35 6.91
C GLY A 152 -22.97 -12.60 6.35
N TYR A 153 -22.41 -13.13 5.28
CA TYR A 153 -21.28 -12.52 4.56
C TYR A 153 -21.69 -11.62 3.38
N GLY A 154 -23.00 -11.49 3.10
CA GLY A 154 -23.50 -10.67 1.98
C GLY A 154 -23.16 -11.25 0.61
N ILE A 155 -23.13 -12.56 0.45
CA ILE A 155 -22.67 -13.27 -0.74
C ILE A 155 -23.85 -13.91 -1.48
N THR A 156 -23.88 -13.79 -2.82
CA THR A 156 -24.71 -14.54 -3.75
C THR A 156 -23.78 -15.27 -4.71
N ALA A 157 -23.65 -16.59 -4.56
CA ALA A 157 -22.77 -17.47 -5.33
C ALA A 157 -23.53 -18.74 -5.74
N PRO A 158 -24.44 -18.67 -6.75
CA PRO A 158 -25.30 -19.80 -7.14
C PRO A 158 -24.52 -21.04 -7.55
N GLU A 159 -23.38 -20.88 -8.20
CA GLU A 159 -22.48 -21.97 -8.61
C GLU A 159 -21.83 -22.70 -7.43
N LEU A 160 -21.81 -22.07 -6.24
CA LEU A 160 -21.37 -22.68 -4.99
C LEU A 160 -22.54 -23.14 -4.12
N GLY A 161 -23.78 -22.98 -4.59
CA GLY A 161 -24.98 -23.29 -3.84
C GLY A 161 -25.19 -22.39 -2.62
N TYR A 162 -24.72 -21.13 -2.67
CA TYR A 162 -24.73 -20.21 -1.54
C TYR A 162 -25.35 -18.86 -1.90
N ASP A 163 -26.35 -18.42 -1.10
CA ASP A 163 -26.98 -17.11 -1.27
C ASP A 163 -27.50 -16.57 0.07
N ASP A 164 -26.82 -15.55 0.61
CA ASP A 164 -27.22 -14.89 1.85
C ASP A 164 -28.51 -14.05 1.72
N TYR A 165 -28.98 -13.77 0.51
CA TYR A 165 -30.17 -12.95 0.26
C TYR A 165 -31.43 -13.75 -0.07
N HIS A 166 -31.31 -15.07 -0.25
CA HIS A 166 -32.40 -15.92 -0.80
C HIS A 166 -33.70 -15.84 -0.02
N ASN A 167 -33.70 -15.81 1.32
CA ASN A 167 -34.89 -15.92 2.17
C ASN A 167 -35.20 -14.70 3.01
N VAL A 168 -34.69 -13.53 2.62
CA VAL A 168 -34.89 -12.28 3.36
C VAL A 168 -35.24 -11.14 2.39
N ASP A 169 -36.17 -10.28 2.82
CA ASP A 169 -36.43 -9.03 2.12
C ASP A 169 -35.52 -7.94 2.66
N VAL A 170 -34.67 -7.38 1.78
CA VAL A 170 -33.69 -6.33 2.10
C VAL A 170 -33.92 -5.01 1.35
N ARG A 171 -34.95 -4.92 0.51
CA ARG A 171 -35.23 -3.73 -0.29
C ARG A 171 -35.53 -2.52 0.60
N GLY A 172 -34.78 -1.44 0.37
CA GLY A 172 -34.89 -0.21 1.15
C GLY A 172 -34.48 -0.36 2.62
N LYS A 173 -33.90 -1.50 2.99
CA LYS A 173 -33.48 -1.77 4.37
C LYS A 173 -31.98 -1.53 4.55
N ILE A 174 -31.58 -1.57 5.82
CA ILE A 174 -30.17 -1.58 6.22
C ILE A 174 -29.78 -3.04 6.42
N VAL A 175 -28.67 -3.46 5.81
CA VAL A 175 -28.08 -4.79 6.07
C VAL A 175 -26.90 -4.71 7.00
N MET A 176 -26.75 -5.68 7.88
CA MET A 176 -25.53 -5.93 8.65
C MET A 176 -24.85 -7.16 8.09
N MET A 177 -23.56 -7.02 7.71
CA MET A 177 -22.81 -8.12 7.10
C MET A 177 -21.38 -8.23 7.65
N GLU A 178 -20.84 -9.45 7.51
CA GLU A 178 -19.48 -9.80 7.85
C GLU A 178 -18.49 -9.49 6.72
N PRO A 179 -17.23 -9.11 7.04
CA PRO A 179 -16.17 -8.99 6.05
C PRO A 179 -15.70 -10.38 5.58
N GLU A 180 -14.89 -10.37 4.50
CA GLU A 180 -14.23 -11.57 3.97
C GLU A 180 -15.23 -12.65 3.49
N ILE A 181 -14.83 -13.92 3.62
CA ILE A 181 -15.62 -15.12 3.30
C ILE A 181 -15.55 -16.14 4.44
N PRO A 182 -16.46 -17.11 4.51
CA PRO A 182 -16.44 -18.09 5.61
C PRO A 182 -15.29 -19.10 5.56
N ILE A 183 -14.41 -19.02 4.56
CA ILE A 183 -13.33 -19.96 4.30
C ILE A 183 -11.99 -19.38 4.76
N SER A 184 -11.19 -20.17 5.51
CA SER A 184 -9.83 -19.80 5.87
C SER A 184 -8.84 -20.16 4.77
N PRO A 185 -8.01 -19.21 4.27
CA PRO A 185 -6.98 -19.51 3.27
C PRO A 185 -5.96 -20.53 3.75
N ASP A 186 -5.58 -20.48 5.03
CA ASP A 186 -4.56 -21.37 5.59
C ASP A 186 -5.05 -22.80 5.78
N LYS A 187 -6.35 -22.95 6.15
CA LYS A 187 -6.92 -24.27 6.44
C LYS A 187 -7.47 -24.97 5.20
N GLN A 188 -7.97 -24.19 4.24
CA GLN A 188 -8.69 -24.71 3.07
C GLN A 188 -8.30 -23.94 1.78
N PRO A 189 -7.02 -23.95 1.38
CA PRO A 189 -6.53 -23.08 0.29
C PRO A 189 -7.18 -23.35 -1.05
N ALA A 190 -7.53 -24.60 -1.37
CA ALA A 190 -8.21 -24.93 -2.62
C ALA A 190 -9.66 -24.39 -2.67
N LEU A 191 -10.38 -24.51 -1.55
CA LEU A 191 -11.74 -24.02 -1.43
C LEU A 191 -11.73 -22.47 -1.37
N PHE A 192 -10.78 -21.90 -0.65
CA PHE A 192 -10.57 -20.46 -0.59
C PHE A 192 -10.43 -19.84 -1.99
N ARG A 193 -9.66 -20.46 -2.90
CA ARG A 193 -9.53 -19.96 -4.28
C ARG A 193 -10.86 -19.87 -5.03
N LYS A 194 -11.78 -20.81 -4.80
CA LYS A 194 -13.14 -20.77 -5.41
C LYS A 194 -13.99 -19.65 -4.83
N TRP A 195 -13.88 -19.40 -3.54
CA TRP A 195 -14.69 -18.40 -2.83
C TRP A 195 -14.09 -17.00 -2.89
N ARG A 196 -12.81 -16.87 -3.26
CA ARG A 196 -12.09 -15.61 -3.27
C ARG A 196 -12.78 -14.45 -3.99
N PRO A 197 -13.41 -14.60 -5.18
CA PRO A 197 -14.09 -13.50 -5.86
C PRO A 197 -15.13 -12.79 -4.99
N TYR A 198 -15.71 -13.50 -4.02
CA TYR A 198 -16.74 -13.00 -3.09
C TYR A 198 -16.17 -12.33 -1.84
N SER A 199 -14.86 -12.36 -1.64
CA SER A 199 -14.20 -11.77 -0.47
C SER A 199 -14.00 -10.25 -0.58
N PHE A 200 -14.06 -9.70 -1.79
CA PHE A 200 -13.76 -8.31 -2.04
C PHE A 200 -14.87 -7.38 -1.54
N HIS A 201 -14.47 -6.23 -0.99
CA HIS A 201 -15.41 -5.20 -0.53
C HIS A 201 -16.31 -4.72 -1.66
N ASP A 202 -15.74 -4.46 -2.84
CA ASP A 202 -16.44 -4.09 -4.06
C ASP A 202 -17.58 -5.06 -4.41
N TYR A 203 -17.29 -6.35 -4.38
CA TYR A 203 -18.29 -7.37 -4.66
C TYR A 203 -19.46 -7.26 -3.68
N LYS A 204 -19.16 -7.18 -2.37
CA LYS A 204 -20.20 -7.15 -1.33
C LYS A 204 -21.10 -5.93 -1.44
N MET A 205 -20.53 -4.75 -1.70
CA MET A 205 -21.30 -3.52 -1.83
C MET A 205 -22.13 -3.52 -3.13
N LYS A 206 -21.56 -3.95 -4.25
CA LYS A 206 -22.30 -4.13 -5.51
C LYS A 206 -23.44 -5.14 -5.36
N ASN A 207 -23.20 -6.26 -4.69
CA ASN A 207 -24.21 -7.29 -4.44
C ASN A 207 -25.34 -6.77 -3.54
N ALA A 208 -25.03 -6.08 -2.44
CA ALA A 208 -26.03 -5.46 -1.58
C ALA A 208 -26.89 -4.45 -2.34
N PHE A 209 -26.27 -3.59 -3.13
CA PHE A 209 -26.98 -2.61 -3.96
C PHE A 209 -27.88 -3.27 -5.01
N ALA A 210 -27.42 -4.34 -5.66
CA ALA A 210 -28.22 -5.12 -6.63
C ALA A 210 -29.47 -5.74 -6.01
N HIS A 211 -29.44 -6.07 -4.71
CA HIS A 211 -30.58 -6.54 -3.94
C HIS A 211 -31.49 -5.41 -3.41
N GLY A 212 -31.19 -4.14 -3.75
CA GLY A 212 -31.99 -2.97 -3.37
C GLY A 212 -31.76 -2.51 -1.92
N VAL A 213 -30.64 -2.83 -1.32
CA VAL A 213 -30.25 -2.38 0.02
C VAL A 213 -30.00 -0.85 -0.02
N ALA A 214 -30.53 -0.12 0.97
CA ALA A 214 -30.34 1.32 1.10
C ALA A 214 -29.16 1.70 1.98
N GLY A 215 -28.78 0.85 2.93
CA GLY A 215 -27.67 1.12 3.83
C GLY A 215 -26.97 -0.14 4.34
N VAL A 216 -25.69 0.01 4.66
CA VAL A 216 -24.84 -1.09 5.12
C VAL A 216 -24.20 -0.75 6.46
N LEU A 217 -24.39 -1.62 7.44
CA LEU A 217 -23.60 -1.71 8.67
C LEU A 217 -22.56 -2.83 8.47
N TYR A 218 -21.34 -2.44 8.10
CA TYR A 218 -20.30 -3.40 7.79
C TYR A 218 -19.44 -3.70 9.02
N ASN A 219 -19.37 -4.96 9.41
CA ASN A 219 -18.54 -5.40 10.55
C ASN A 219 -17.05 -5.27 10.25
N TYR A 220 -16.56 -4.03 10.18
CA TYR A 220 -15.20 -3.72 9.78
C TYR A 220 -14.74 -2.42 10.43
N HIS A 221 -14.41 -2.47 11.73
CA HIS A 221 -14.19 -1.28 12.56
C HIS A 221 -12.79 -0.67 12.33
N ILE A 222 -12.51 -0.30 11.09
CA ILE A 222 -11.35 0.51 10.66
C ILE A 222 -11.75 1.38 9.48
N VAL A 223 -11.02 2.45 9.23
CA VAL A 223 -11.19 3.26 8.02
C VAL A 223 -10.63 2.50 6.82
N ASN A 224 -11.39 2.40 5.73
CA ASN A 224 -10.97 1.66 4.56
C ASN A 224 -11.53 2.25 3.24
N PRO A 225 -10.71 2.94 2.44
CA PRO A 225 -11.11 3.46 1.13
C PRO A 225 -11.02 2.42 0.00
N ASN A 226 -10.56 1.18 0.29
CA ASN A 226 -10.48 0.11 -0.70
C ASN A 226 -11.87 -0.48 -1.01
N CYS A 227 -12.72 0.32 -1.62
CA CYS A 227 -14.05 -0.09 -2.06
C CYS A 227 -14.57 0.83 -3.17
N VAL A 228 -15.49 0.34 -3.97
CA VAL A 228 -16.16 1.15 -5.00
C VAL A 228 -17.16 2.11 -4.38
N PHE A 229 -17.24 3.34 -4.91
CA PHE A 229 -18.35 4.25 -4.64
C PHE A 229 -19.61 3.80 -5.40
N ILE A 230 -20.74 3.76 -4.71
CA ILE A 230 -22.05 3.43 -5.32
C ILE A 230 -23.04 4.50 -4.92
N ARG A 231 -23.51 5.27 -5.91
CA ARG A 231 -24.52 6.31 -5.69
C ARG A 231 -25.81 5.72 -5.11
N GLY A 232 -26.29 6.30 -4.01
CA GLY A 232 -27.50 5.85 -3.32
C GLY A 232 -27.27 4.78 -2.24
N LEU A 233 -26.01 4.34 -2.01
CA LEU A 233 -25.70 3.38 -0.95
C LEU A 233 -24.96 4.06 0.19
N VAL A 234 -25.57 4.11 1.38
CA VAL A 234 -24.94 4.64 2.61
C VAL A 234 -24.24 3.50 3.34
N ILE A 235 -22.93 3.66 3.58
CA ILE A 235 -22.07 2.61 4.18
C ILE A 235 -21.49 3.13 5.49
N THR A 236 -21.51 2.30 6.54
CA THR A 236 -20.88 2.60 7.82
C THR A 236 -20.12 1.37 8.32
N TYR A 237 -18.88 1.57 8.75
CA TYR A 237 -18.03 0.54 9.37
C TYR A 237 -18.31 0.50 10.85
N VAL A 238 -18.72 -0.66 11.39
CA VAL A 238 -19.19 -0.76 12.76
C VAL A 238 -18.36 -1.71 13.61
N GLY A 239 -18.23 -1.34 14.90
CA GLY A 239 -17.52 -2.10 15.90
C GLY A 239 -18.42 -2.97 16.76
N ARG A 240 -17.78 -3.64 17.72
CA ARG A 240 -18.42 -4.66 18.57
C ARG A 240 -19.66 -4.15 19.33
N ASN A 241 -19.67 -2.93 19.82
CA ASN A 241 -20.79 -2.40 20.62
C ASN A 241 -22.05 -2.30 19.78
N VAL A 242 -21.94 -1.76 18.56
CA VAL A 242 -23.04 -1.68 17.58
C VAL A 242 -23.58 -3.07 17.25
N ILE A 243 -22.67 -4.01 16.96
CA ILE A 243 -23.03 -5.38 16.60
C ILE A 243 -23.74 -6.10 17.74
N ASN A 244 -23.23 -5.99 18.97
CA ASN A 244 -23.85 -6.61 20.13
C ASN A 244 -25.30 -6.11 20.36
N ASP A 245 -25.54 -4.82 20.15
CA ASP A 245 -26.88 -4.24 20.30
C ASP A 245 -27.81 -4.65 19.14
N ILE A 246 -27.30 -4.87 17.94
CA ILE A 246 -28.08 -5.46 16.84
C ILE A 246 -28.56 -6.87 17.21
N PHE A 247 -27.72 -7.67 17.85
CA PHE A 247 -28.07 -9.06 18.23
C PHE A 247 -28.76 -9.19 19.58
N LEU A 248 -28.82 -8.14 20.40
CA LEU A 248 -29.44 -8.17 21.71
C LEU A 248 -30.92 -8.60 21.62
N GLY A 249 -31.32 -9.67 22.30
CA GLY A 249 -32.71 -10.17 22.33
C GLY A 249 -33.17 -10.89 21.07
N THR A 250 -32.28 -11.17 20.10
CA THR A 250 -32.60 -12.00 18.93
C THR A 250 -32.62 -13.50 19.24
N GLY A 251 -32.23 -13.91 20.44
CA GLY A 251 -32.14 -15.32 20.84
C GLY A 251 -30.87 -16.02 20.32
N THR A 252 -29.97 -15.30 19.67
CA THR A 252 -28.71 -15.85 19.17
C THR A 252 -27.54 -14.85 19.33
N LEU A 253 -26.32 -15.37 19.28
CA LEU A 253 -25.11 -14.57 19.31
C LEU A 253 -24.48 -14.54 17.90
N ARG A 254 -23.97 -13.38 17.49
CA ARG A 254 -23.27 -13.23 16.20
C ARG A 254 -22.19 -14.28 15.99
N ASP A 255 -21.34 -14.52 16.98
CA ASP A 255 -20.22 -15.47 16.87
C ASP A 255 -20.69 -16.90 16.66
N THR A 256 -21.81 -17.29 17.26
CA THR A 256 -22.44 -18.61 17.05
C THR A 256 -22.88 -18.79 15.59
N LEU A 257 -23.48 -17.73 15.00
CA LEU A 257 -23.92 -17.76 13.60
C LEU A 257 -22.72 -17.82 12.64
N VAL A 258 -21.70 -17.01 12.86
CA VAL A 258 -20.48 -17.03 12.05
C VAL A 258 -19.81 -18.40 12.09
N GLN A 259 -19.69 -19.03 13.28
CA GLN A 259 -19.17 -20.38 13.40
C GLN A 259 -20.03 -21.42 12.67
N ARG A 260 -21.37 -21.29 12.75
CA ARG A 260 -22.29 -22.17 12.02
C ARG A 260 -22.13 -22.05 10.52
N ILE A 261 -22.05 -20.81 9.99
CA ILE A 261 -21.82 -20.55 8.55
C ILE A 261 -20.47 -21.15 8.12
N ARG A 262 -19.40 -20.91 8.88
CA ARG A 262 -18.06 -21.44 8.57
C ARG A 262 -17.98 -22.96 8.57
N ARG A 263 -18.78 -23.63 9.43
CA ARG A 263 -18.79 -25.09 9.53
C ARG A 263 -19.59 -25.72 8.39
N ASN A 264 -20.75 -25.16 8.09
CA ASN A 264 -21.75 -25.80 7.23
C ASN A 264 -21.79 -25.21 5.83
N LEU A 265 -21.20 -24.03 5.60
CA LEU A 265 -21.30 -23.22 4.38
C LEU A 265 -22.78 -23.04 3.95
N THR A 266 -23.65 -22.79 4.93
CA THR A 266 -25.07 -22.57 4.73
C THR A 266 -25.42 -21.17 5.18
N PRO A 267 -26.11 -20.36 4.36
CA PRO A 267 -26.56 -19.03 4.72
C PRO A 267 -27.38 -19.00 6.01
N VAL A 268 -27.20 -17.93 6.78
CA VAL A 268 -28.05 -17.66 7.95
C VAL A 268 -28.40 -16.18 7.95
N SER A 269 -29.54 -15.85 7.38
CA SER A 269 -30.00 -14.47 7.25
C SER A 269 -31.38 -14.32 7.89
N PHE A 270 -31.62 -13.19 8.58
CA PHE A 270 -32.90 -12.95 9.26
C PHE A 270 -33.07 -11.46 9.60
N SER A 271 -34.32 -11.03 9.80
CA SER A 271 -34.64 -9.71 10.35
C SER A 271 -34.28 -9.67 11.84
N THR A 272 -33.44 -8.71 12.23
CA THR A 272 -32.98 -8.59 13.63
C THR A 272 -34.04 -7.99 14.57
N GLY A 273 -35.13 -7.44 14.00
CA GLY A 273 -36.12 -6.67 14.77
C GLY A 273 -35.56 -5.34 15.28
N ARG A 274 -34.45 -4.85 14.74
CA ARG A 274 -33.87 -3.53 15.06
C ARG A 274 -34.17 -2.55 13.95
N THR A 275 -34.37 -1.30 14.33
CA THR A 275 -34.38 -0.16 13.43
C THR A 275 -33.12 0.66 13.70
N ALA A 276 -32.35 0.98 12.66
CA ALA A 276 -31.16 1.80 12.74
C ALA A 276 -31.32 3.07 11.90
N THR A 277 -30.61 4.13 12.31
CA THR A 277 -30.33 5.29 11.46
C THR A 277 -28.84 5.34 11.24
N ILE A 278 -28.42 5.44 9.98
CA ILE A 278 -27.04 5.69 9.57
C ILE A 278 -27.00 6.93 8.68
N ARG A 279 -26.00 7.81 8.91
CA ARG A 279 -25.78 9.01 8.11
C ARG A 279 -24.29 9.16 7.80
N CYS A 280 -24.00 9.44 6.53
CA CYS A 280 -22.68 9.84 6.07
C CYS A 280 -22.78 11.17 5.32
N THR A 281 -21.80 12.05 5.52
CA THR A 281 -21.61 13.28 4.76
C THR A 281 -20.32 13.16 4.00
N THR A 282 -20.43 12.96 2.68
CA THR A 282 -19.29 12.64 1.81
C THR A 282 -19.34 13.49 0.55
N GLU A 283 -18.19 13.63 -0.10
CA GLU A 283 -18.04 14.24 -1.42
C GLU A 283 -17.22 13.31 -2.32
N HIS A 284 -17.84 12.85 -3.41
CA HIS A 284 -17.19 11.94 -4.36
C HIS A 284 -16.60 12.69 -5.55
N HIS A 285 -15.33 12.43 -5.87
CA HIS A 285 -14.56 13.00 -6.96
C HIS A 285 -14.30 11.94 -8.04
N PRO A 286 -15.18 11.78 -9.04
CA PRO A 286 -15.07 10.71 -10.04
C PRO A 286 -13.87 10.90 -11.00
N GLU A 287 -13.41 12.15 -11.20
CA GLU A 287 -12.29 12.51 -12.08
C GLU A 287 -10.97 12.68 -11.32
N GLY A 288 -10.87 12.08 -10.12
CA GLY A 288 -9.66 12.13 -9.31
C GLY A 288 -8.45 11.55 -10.04
N ILE A 289 -7.28 12.15 -9.81
CA ILE A 289 -6.00 11.70 -10.35
C ILE A 289 -5.11 11.24 -9.21
N GLY A 290 -4.62 10.03 -9.33
CA GLY A 290 -3.53 9.51 -8.50
C GLY A 290 -2.19 9.67 -9.21
N ARG A 291 -1.10 9.53 -8.46
CA ARG A 291 0.25 9.57 -9.04
C ARG A 291 1.22 8.70 -8.27
N ASN A 292 2.14 8.07 -9.01
CA ASN A 292 3.35 7.48 -8.47
C ASN A 292 4.50 8.50 -8.60
N VAL A 293 5.51 8.40 -7.73
CA VAL A 293 6.73 9.23 -7.82
C VAL A 293 7.90 8.31 -8.17
N LEU A 294 8.57 8.54 -9.30
CA LEU A 294 9.59 7.67 -9.88
C LEU A 294 10.92 8.39 -10.00
N ALA A 295 11.96 7.84 -9.37
CA ALA A 295 13.31 8.40 -9.38
C ALA A 295 14.34 7.31 -9.73
N TYR A 296 15.21 7.59 -10.69
CA TYR A 296 16.07 6.61 -11.33
C TYR A 296 17.55 6.97 -11.19
N LEU A 297 18.36 5.96 -10.88
CA LEU A 297 19.81 6.02 -10.90
C LEU A 297 20.31 5.06 -11.99
N GLU A 298 20.93 5.60 -13.05
CA GLU A 298 21.47 4.78 -14.15
C GLU A 298 22.71 3.99 -13.69
N GLY A 299 22.74 2.72 -14.05
CA GLY A 299 23.89 1.84 -13.84
C GLY A 299 25.07 2.19 -14.73
N SER A 300 26.28 1.86 -14.30
CA SER A 300 27.52 2.20 -15.00
C SER A 300 28.02 1.14 -15.97
N ASP A 301 27.51 -0.09 -15.91
CA ASP A 301 27.97 -1.18 -16.78
C ASP A 301 27.19 -1.19 -18.10
N PRO A 302 27.84 -1.09 -19.26
CA PRO A 302 27.15 -1.05 -20.56
C PRO A 302 26.26 -2.27 -20.85
N ALA A 303 26.56 -3.44 -20.29
CA ALA A 303 25.79 -4.65 -20.48
C ALA A 303 24.63 -4.77 -19.48
N LEU A 304 24.83 -4.32 -18.26
CA LEU A 304 23.88 -4.52 -17.14
C LEU A 304 23.02 -3.30 -16.81
N LYS A 305 23.37 -2.10 -17.25
CA LYS A 305 22.61 -0.87 -16.93
C LYS A 305 21.14 -0.88 -17.38
N ASN A 306 20.82 -1.74 -18.34
CA ASN A 306 19.43 -1.94 -18.78
C ASN A 306 18.62 -2.85 -17.85
N GLU A 307 19.25 -3.54 -16.90
CA GLU A 307 18.60 -4.30 -15.84
C GLU A 307 18.38 -3.38 -14.64
N VAL A 308 17.25 -3.55 -13.94
CA VAL A 308 16.86 -2.64 -12.88
C VAL A 308 16.50 -3.38 -11.57
N ILE A 309 16.96 -2.84 -10.46
CA ILE A 309 16.50 -3.19 -9.11
C ILE A 309 15.51 -2.10 -8.68
N ILE A 310 14.32 -2.50 -8.25
CA ILE A 310 13.29 -1.56 -7.79
C ILE A 310 13.17 -1.62 -6.26
N VAL A 311 13.14 -0.45 -5.63
CA VAL A 311 12.73 -0.29 -4.23
C VAL A 311 11.43 0.50 -4.23
N GLY A 312 10.40 -0.01 -3.58
CA GLY A 312 9.09 0.62 -3.55
C GLY A 312 8.50 0.70 -2.15
N ALA A 313 7.72 1.75 -1.93
CA ALA A 313 6.87 1.95 -0.76
C ALA A 313 5.64 2.74 -1.20
N HIS A 314 4.48 2.57 -0.57
CA HIS A 314 3.40 3.53 -0.83
C HIS A 314 3.59 4.79 0.02
N LEU A 315 3.20 5.93 -0.55
CA LEU A 315 3.30 7.25 0.07
C LEU A 315 1.97 7.68 0.69
N ASP A 316 0.87 7.18 0.14
CA ASP A 316 -0.47 7.52 0.57
C ASP A 316 -0.84 6.92 1.92
N HIS A 317 -1.93 7.43 2.48
CA HIS A 317 -2.67 6.86 3.58
C HIS A 317 -4.14 7.30 3.47
N LEU A 318 -4.90 7.29 4.55
CA LEU A 318 -6.36 7.35 4.53
C LEU A 318 -6.95 8.76 4.49
N GLY A 319 -6.12 9.81 4.52
CA GLY A 319 -6.61 11.19 4.54
C GLY A 319 -7.26 11.59 5.86
N LYS A 320 -8.40 12.24 5.74
CA LYS A 320 -9.29 12.55 6.85
C LYS A 320 -10.59 11.76 6.72
N ASN A 321 -10.90 10.94 7.71
CA ASN A 321 -12.22 10.39 7.90
C ASN A 321 -12.85 11.14 9.08
N HIS A 322 -13.32 12.40 8.86
CA HIS A 322 -13.60 13.42 9.85
C HIS A 322 -12.35 13.88 10.61
N LEU A 323 -11.67 13.00 11.32
CA LEU A 323 -10.38 13.27 11.97
C LEU A 323 -9.22 12.82 11.07
N LEU A 324 -8.04 13.40 11.32
CA LEU A 324 -6.81 13.05 10.61
C LEU A 324 -6.43 11.59 10.87
N MET A 325 -6.11 10.86 9.81
CA MET A 325 -5.45 9.56 9.84
C MET A 325 -3.95 9.80 9.58
N PRO A 326 -3.07 9.76 10.60
CA PRO A 326 -1.68 10.21 10.43
C PRO A 326 -0.84 9.26 9.58
N GLY A 327 -1.05 7.94 9.71
CA GLY A 327 -0.31 6.92 8.97
C GLY A 327 1.20 7.01 9.19
N ALA A 328 1.64 7.06 10.45
CA ALA A 328 3.06 7.13 10.76
C ALA A 328 3.77 5.81 10.46
N ASN A 329 3.21 4.69 10.91
CA ASN A 329 3.73 3.37 10.59
C ASN A 329 3.27 2.94 9.19
N ASP A 330 2.05 3.22 8.85
CA ASP A 330 1.39 2.86 7.59
C ASP A 330 1.11 4.11 6.73
N ASN A 331 1.96 4.52 5.76
CA ASN A 331 3.27 3.94 5.48
C ASN A 331 4.33 5.04 5.38
N ALA A 332 4.21 6.12 6.20
CA ALA A 332 5.28 7.13 6.27
C ALA A 332 6.63 6.49 6.64
N SER A 333 6.60 5.38 7.42
CA SER A 333 7.79 4.61 7.79
C SER A 333 8.50 3.99 6.58
N GLY A 334 7.75 3.35 5.68
CA GLY A 334 8.29 2.77 4.45
C GLY A 334 8.81 3.83 3.49
N ALA A 335 8.07 4.94 3.32
CA ALA A 335 8.50 6.06 2.50
C ALA A 335 9.80 6.69 3.02
N ALA A 336 9.91 6.91 4.35
CA ALA A 336 11.12 7.45 4.96
C ALA A 336 12.34 6.55 4.75
N VAL A 337 12.19 5.24 4.93
CA VAL A 337 13.25 4.25 4.70
C VAL A 337 13.69 4.23 3.23
N LEU A 338 12.74 4.27 2.29
CA LEU A 338 13.03 4.36 0.85
C LEU A 338 13.86 5.62 0.55
N LEU A 339 13.45 6.77 1.08
CA LEU A 339 14.16 8.04 0.88
C LEU A 339 15.59 7.99 1.44
N GLY A 340 15.80 7.46 2.64
CA GLY A 340 17.15 7.28 3.20
C GLY A 340 18.02 6.31 2.40
N CYS A 341 17.42 5.23 1.88
CA CYS A 341 18.10 4.30 0.97
C CYS A 341 18.47 4.98 -0.36
N ALA A 342 17.57 5.80 -0.92
CA ALA A 342 17.81 6.52 -2.16
C ALA A 342 18.98 7.52 -2.01
N GLU A 343 18.97 8.35 -0.97
CA GLU A 343 20.05 9.29 -0.68
C GLU A 343 21.40 8.59 -0.58
N ALA A 344 21.49 7.52 0.23
CA ALA A 344 22.73 6.74 0.39
C ALA A 344 23.19 6.11 -0.94
N THR A 345 22.25 5.60 -1.75
CA THR A 345 22.57 4.98 -3.04
C THR A 345 23.16 6.00 -4.04
N THR A 346 22.69 7.26 -4.04
CA THR A 346 23.25 8.29 -4.92
C THR A 346 24.70 8.62 -4.64
N GLN A 347 25.16 8.47 -3.39
CA GLN A 347 26.59 8.65 -3.03
C GLN A 347 27.49 7.59 -3.71
N MET A 348 26.88 6.49 -4.16
CA MET A 348 27.55 5.41 -4.88
C MET A 348 27.31 5.47 -6.42
N SER A 349 26.89 6.64 -6.93
CA SER A 349 26.68 6.85 -8.37
C SER A 349 27.94 6.47 -9.18
N GLY A 350 27.77 5.73 -10.25
CA GLY A 350 28.83 5.17 -11.08
C GLY A 350 29.51 3.92 -10.51
N LEU A 351 29.04 3.40 -9.36
CA LEU A 351 29.53 2.17 -8.72
C LEU A 351 28.52 1.02 -8.78
N THR A 352 27.27 1.29 -9.11
CA THR A 352 26.26 0.28 -9.44
C THR A 352 26.39 -0.15 -10.90
N LYS A 353 26.44 -1.42 -11.19
CA LYS A 353 26.43 -1.94 -12.56
C LYS A 353 25.02 -1.88 -13.17
N ARG A 354 24.03 -2.40 -12.43
CA ARG A 354 22.60 -2.27 -12.77
C ARG A 354 22.07 -0.93 -12.32
N SER A 355 21.00 -0.53 -12.95
CA SER A 355 20.24 0.64 -12.55
C SER A 355 19.37 0.38 -11.32
N VAL A 356 19.05 1.45 -10.59
CA VAL A 356 18.15 1.39 -9.45
C VAL A 356 17.00 2.34 -9.67
N LEU A 357 15.77 1.88 -9.42
CA LEU A 357 14.55 2.69 -9.50
C LEU A 357 13.89 2.74 -8.12
N PHE A 358 13.64 3.94 -7.63
CA PHE A 358 12.89 4.20 -6.41
C PHE A 358 11.48 4.63 -6.80
N ILE A 359 10.47 3.96 -6.22
CA ILE A 359 9.06 4.26 -6.51
C ILE A 359 8.32 4.49 -5.20
N LEU A 360 7.71 5.68 -5.08
CA LEU A 360 6.68 5.91 -4.09
C LEU A 360 5.32 5.79 -4.78
N PHE A 361 4.59 4.72 -4.43
CA PHE A 361 3.28 4.44 -5.02
C PHE A 361 2.20 5.30 -4.39
N GLY A 362 1.20 5.65 -5.19
CA GLY A 362 -0.06 6.23 -4.72
C GLY A 362 -1.19 5.21 -4.78
N ALA A 363 -2.27 5.48 -4.03
CA ALA A 363 -3.49 4.71 -4.02
C ALA A 363 -3.31 3.21 -3.69
N GLU A 364 -2.35 2.89 -2.83
CA GLU A 364 -2.25 1.57 -2.24
C GLU A 364 -3.49 1.31 -1.39
N GLU A 365 -3.83 2.24 -0.52
CA GLU A 365 -5.00 2.19 0.38
C GLU A 365 -6.34 2.15 -0.35
N GLN A 366 -6.37 2.63 -1.58
CA GLN A 366 -7.55 2.65 -2.43
C GLN A 366 -7.61 1.43 -3.38
N GLY A 367 -6.85 0.37 -3.07
CA GLY A 367 -6.85 -0.90 -3.77
C GLY A 367 -5.63 -1.20 -4.60
N VAL A 368 -4.45 -0.76 -4.13
CA VAL A 368 -3.13 -1.08 -4.71
C VAL A 368 -3.00 -0.61 -6.17
N LYS A 369 -3.67 0.50 -6.50
CA LYS A 369 -3.84 0.98 -7.89
C LYS A 369 -2.55 1.50 -8.51
N GLY A 370 -1.68 2.15 -7.70
CA GLY A 370 -0.44 2.73 -8.19
C GLY A 370 0.51 1.70 -8.77
N SER A 371 0.74 0.60 -8.08
CA SER A 371 1.60 -0.48 -8.57
C SER A 371 0.95 -1.28 -9.70
N GLU A 372 -0.37 -1.46 -9.69
CA GLU A 372 -1.11 -2.03 -10.83
C GLU A 372 -0.91 -1.20 -12.09
N TYR A 373 -1.09 0.13 -11.99
CA TYR A 373 -0.91 1.04 -13.10
C TYR A 373 0.54 1.07 -13.60
N TYR A 374 1.52 1.12 -12.68
CA TYR A 374 2.94 1.07 -13.02
C TYR A 374 3.28 -0.16 -13.87
N LEU A 375 2.82 -1.34 -13.47
CA LEU A 375 3.10 -2.59 -14.20
C LEU A 375 2.38 -2.69 -15.55
N ALA A 376 1.22 -2.03 -15.69
CA ALA A 376 0.49 -1.92 -16.95
C ALA A 376 1.11 -0.89 -17.92
N HIS A 377 1.76 0.16 -17.39
CA HIS A 377 2.34 1.28 -18.14
C HIS A 377 3.79 1.55 -17.70
N PRO A 378 4.68 0.54 -17.75
CA PRO A 378 6.00 0.66 -17.16
C PRO A 378 6.92 1.54 -18.04
N PRO A 379 7.61 2.56 -17.46
CA PRO A 379 8.60 3.35 -18.20
C PRO A 379 9.85 2.52 -18.55
N ILE A 380 10.10 1.46 -17.78
CA ILE A 380 11.13 0.44 -18.05
C ILE A 380 10.40 -0.90 -18.23
N PRO A 381 10.64 -1.65 -19.32
CA PRO A 381 9.98 -2.94 -19.54
C PRO A 381 10.11 -3.88 -18.33
N ASN A 382 9.00 -4.48 -17.89
CA ASN A 382 8.96 -5.38 -16.72
C ASN A 382 9.98 -6.53 -16.80
N ALA A 383 10.30 -7.03 -18.01
CA ALA A 383 11.31 -8.07 -18.23
C ALA A 383 12.75 -7.65 -17.82
N ARG A 384 13.01 -6.35 -17.68
CA ARG A 384 14.29 -5.81 -17.20
C ARG A 384 14.41 -5.74 -15.68
N VAL A 385 13.30 -5.90 -14.95
CA VAL A 385 13.29 -5.88 -13.50
C VAL A 385 13.85 -7.18 -12.96
N LYS A 386 14.95 -7.11 -12.21
CA LYS A 386 15.62 -8.27 -11.60
C LYS A 386 15.17 -8.56 -10.19
N ALA A 387 14.81 -7.51 -9.45
CA ALA A 387 14.25 -7.63 -8.11
C ALA A 387 13.37 -6.42 -7.79
N PHE A 388 12.34 -6.67 -7.00
CA PHE A 388 11.54 -5.64 -6.32
C PHE A 388 11.62 -5.84 -4.81
N ILE A 389 11.94 -4.78 -4.08
CA ILE A 389 11.97 -4.73 -2.62
C ILE A 389 10.85 -3.82 -2.15
N ASN A 390 9.83 -4.37 -1.51
CA ASN A 390 8.69 -3.63 -0.95
C ASN A 390 8.96 -3.26 0.51
N LEU A 391 8.65 -2.01 0.88
CA LEU A 391 8.80 -1.46 2.23
C LEU A 391 7.45 -0.99 2.74
N GLU A 392 6.93 -1.68 3.76
CA GLU A 392 5.58 -1.41 4.26
C GLU A 392 5.44 -1.67 5.75
N SER A 393 4.86 -0.70 6.47
CA SER A 393 4.54 -0.79 7.91
C SER A 393 5.73 -1.20 8.79
N ILE A 394 6.88 -0.56 8.59
CA ILE A 394 8.18 -0.98 9.11
C ILE A 394 8.71 -0.13 10.27
N GLY A 395 7.91 0.82 10.76
CA GLY A 395 8.31 1.74 11.82
C GLY A 395 8.26 1.17 13.25
N ARG A 396 7.76 -0.08 13.43
CA ARG A 396 7.60 -0.71 14.74
C ARG A 396 8.03 -2.16 14.74
N GLY A 397 8.90 -2.52 15.65
CA GLY A 397 9.34 -3.90 15.83
C GLY A 397 10.69 -4.01 16.53
N GLU A 398 11.02 -5.23 16.93
CA GLU A 398 12.34 -5.57 17.50
C GLU A 398 13.11 -6.51 16.56
N LYS A 399 12.40 -7.19 15.68
CA LYS A 399 12.91 -8.24 14.78
C LYS A 399 12.52 -7.93 13.34
N LEU A 400 13.26 -8.51 12.40
CA LEU A 400 13.05 -8.32 10.97
C LEU A 400 12.42 -9.56 10.34
N SER A 401 11.58 -9.31 9.32
CA SER A 401 11.06 -10.38 8.46
C SER A 401 11.28 -10.03 6.99
N VAL A 402 11.47 -11.07 6.18
CA VAL A 402 11.53 -10.95 4.72
C VAL A 402 10.38 -11.74 4.12
N GLY A 403 9.32 -11.02 3.77
CA GLY A 403 8.18 -11.56 3.05
C GLY A 403 8.61 -12.12 1.70
N ALA A 404 8.08 -13.29 1.31
CA ALA A 404 8.50 -14.04 0.13
C ALA A 404 9.97 -14.51 0.11
N GLY A 405 10.72 -14.32 1.18
CA GLY A 405 12.12 -14.77 1.24
C GLY A 405 12.27 -16.28 1.00
N LYS A 406 11.32 -17.10 1.45
CA LYS A 406 11.29 -18.53 1.15
C LYS A 406 11.00 -18.86 -0.32
N ASN A 407 10.33 -17.97 -1.05
CA ASN A 407 10.00 -18.14 -2.46
C ASN A 407 11.15 -17.68 -3.37
N TYR A 408 11.97 -16.74 -2.88
CA TYR A 408 13.12 -16.18 -3.61
C TYR A 408 14.39 -16.30 -2.77
N PRO A 409 14.94 -17.56 -2.63
CA PRO A 409 16.12 -17.82 -1.79
C PRO A 409 17.34 -16.97 -2.15
N GLN A 410 17.53 -16.67 -3.44
CA GLN A 410 18.63 -15.82 -3.92
C GLN A 410 18.55 -14.39 -3.38
N LEU A 411 17.34 -13.81 -3.26
CA LEU A 411 17.14 -12.48 -2.67
C LEU A 411 17.27 -12.54 -1.14
N TRP A 412 16.73 -13.59 -0.52
CA TRP A 412 16.89 -13.84 0.90
C TRP A 412 18.35 -13.93 1.33
N GLU A 413 19.17 -14.67 0.57
CA GLU A 413 20.58 -14.86 0.88
C GLU A 413 21.36 -13.54 0.91
N VAL A 414 21.05 -12.63 -0.01
CA VAL A 414 21.63 -11.28 -0.03
C VAL A 414 21.26 -10.50 1.23
N VAL A 415 19.98 -10.49 1.61
CA VAL A 415 19.49 -9.78 2.80
C VAL A 415 20.07 -10.39 4.08
N ASP A 416 20.04 -11.72 4.22
CA ASP A 416 20.53 -12.42 5.42
C ASP A 416 22.04 -12.27 5.59
N ARG A 417 22.82 -12.33 4.48
CA ARG A 417 24.27 -12.08 4.49
C ARG A 417 24.58 -10.66 5.02
N ASN A 418 23.88 -9.64 4.52
CA ASN A 418 24.06 -8.27 4.96
C ASN A 418 23.61 -8.06 6.40
N ASN A 419 22.51 -8.68 6.81
CA ASN A 419 22.08 -8.66 8.21
C ASN A 419 23.13 -9.27 9.14
N ARG A 420 23.64 -10.46 8.82
CA ARG A 420 24.66 -11.16 9.63
C ARG A 420 25.96 -10.37 9.71
N LYS A 421 26.35 -9.68 8.65
CA LYS A 421 27.63 -8.97 8.59
C LYS A 421 27.58 -7.59 9.24
N TYR A 422 26.46 -6.85 9.11
CA TYR A 422 26.45 -5.43 9.42
C TYR A 422 25.33 -4.99 10.38
N ILE A 423 24.16 -5.63 10.35
CA ILE A 423 22.98 -5.15 11.10
C ILE A 423 22.76 -5.95 12.40
N HIS A 424 22.96 -7.26 12.35
CA HIS A 424 22.92 -8.18 13.49
C HIS A 424 21.57 -8.30 14.20
N ARG A 425 20.44 -8.04 13.49
CA ARG A 425 19.12 -8.27 14.05
C ARG A 425 18.66 -9.71 13.87
N SER A 426 17.77 -10.15 14.77
CA SER A 426 17.01 -11.39 14.53
C SER A 426 16.13 -11.21 13.29
N ILE A 427 16.26 -12.10 12.32
CA ILE A 427 15.56 -12.01 11.03
C ILE A 427 15.01 -13.36 10.61
N VAL A 428 13.88 -13.39 9.95
CA VAL A 428 13.25 -14.60 9.42
C VAL A 428 12.78 -14.41 7.98
N ALA A 429 12.85 -15.48 7.19
CA ALA A 429 12.24 -15.52 5.88
C ALA A 429 10.83 -16.11 5.99
N ASP A 430 9.85 -15.41 5.41
CA ASP A 430 8.46 -15.86 5.31
C ASP A 430 8.10 -16.27 3.89
N SER A 431 7.04 -17.09 3.77
CA SER A 431 6.41 -17.36 2.47
C SER A 431 5.21 -16.46 2.29
N THR A 432 5.00 -15.98 1.06
CA THR A 432 3.76 -15.26 0.71
C THR A 432 2.66 -16.23 0.32
N ALA A 433 2.26 -17.09 1.22
CA ALA A 433 1.22 -18.08 0.96
C ALA A 433 -0.14 -17.45 0.57
N ASN A 434 -0.33 -16.15 0.81
CA ASN A 434 -1.62 -15.49 0.66
C ASN A 434 -1.63 -14.30 -0.31
N LEU A 435 -1.06 -14.48 -1.50
CA LEU A 435 -1.22 -13.53 -2.63
C LEU A 435 -2.61 -13.63 -3.28
N ALA A 436 -3.51 -14.31 -2.64
CA ALA A 436 -4.85 -14.50 -3.15
C ALA A 436 -5.64 -13.18 -3.25
N ARG A 437 -5.23 -12.14 -2.52
CA ARG A 437 -5.83 -10.81 -2.51
C ARG A 437 -4.71 -9.77 -2.42
N PRO A 438 -4.68 -8.75 -3.28
CA PRO A 438 -3.69 -7.69 -3.16
C PRO A 438 -3.92 -6.94 -1.83
N ARG A 439 -2.87 -6.89 -1.03
CA ARG A 439 -2.85 -6.17 0.26
C ARG A 439 -1.64 -5.25 0.36
N GLN A 440 -0.76 -5.33 -0.62
CA GLN A 440 0.49 -4.60 -0.72
C GLN A 440 0.89 -4.49 -2.18
N ASP A 441 1.69 -3.50 -2.51
CA ASP A 441 2.24 -3.31 -3.86
C ASP A 441 3.02 -4.54 -4.36
N ALA A 442 3.67 -5.27 -3.45
CA ALA A 442 4.38 -6.52 -3.74
C ALA A 442 3.52 -7.56 -4.47
N ALA A 443 2.20 -7.58 -4.25
CA ALA A 443 1.32 -8.60 -4.84
C ALA A 443 1.29 -8.52 -6.37
N HIS A 444 1.21 -7.33 -6.95
CA HIS A 444 1.16 -7.14 -8.38
C HIS A 444 2.48 -7.55 -9.05
N PHE A 445 3.62 -7.24 -8.43
CA PHE A 445 4.94 -7.66 -8.93
C PHE A 445 5.09 -9.18 -8.90
N LEU A 446 4.65 -9.84 -7.82
CA LEU A 446 4.65 -11.30 -7.73
C LEU A 446 3.76 -11.96 -8.80
N TRP A 447 2.58 -11.39 -9.08
CA TRP A 447 1.70 -11.89 -10.15
C TRP A 447 2.27 -11.65 -11.55
N ALA A 448 3.09 -10.60 -11.71
CA ALA A 448 3.84 -10.37 -12.94
C ALA A 448 5.10 -11.27 -13.06
N ASN A 449 5.31 -12.22 -12.14
CA ASN A 449 6.46 -13.09 -12.04
C ASN A 449 7.80 -12.33 -11.90
N ILE A 450 7.79 -11.16 -11.29
CA ILE A 450 8.99 -10.40 -10.93
C ILE A 450 9.50 -10.91 -9.58
N PRO A 451 10.79 -11.25 -9.43
CA PRO A 451 11.36 -11.63 -8.15
C PRO A 451 11.15 -10.53 -7.11
N THR A 452 10.39 -10.81 -6.06
CA THR A 452 9.92 -9.81 -5.11
C THR A 452 10.07 -10.27 -3.68
N ILE A 453 10.59 -9.40 -2.83
CA ILE A 453 10.59 -9.55 -1.37
C ILE A 453 10.02 -8.31 -0.70
N GLY A 454 9.46 -8.48 0.49
CA GLY A 454 9.12 -7.38 1.39
C GLY A 454 10.03 -7.39 2.61
N ILE A 455 10.66 -6.26 2.95
CA ILE A 455 11.39 -6.15 4.22
C ILE A 455 10.44 -5.54 5.24
N GLY A 456 10.23 -6.24 6.35
CA GLY A 456 9.29 -5.87 7.40
C GLY A 456 9.90 -5.91 8.80
N ALA A 457 9.17 -5.35 9.77
CA ALA A 457 9.49 -5.45 11.20
C ALA A 457 8.37 -6.16 11.95
N TYR A 458 8.71 -6.91 12.99
CA TYR A 458 7.74 -7.60 13.85
C TYR A 458 8.23 -7.71 15.30
N GLY A 459 7.36 -8.24 16.18
CA GLY A 459 7.70 -8.43 17.58
C GLY A 459 7.64 -7.14 18.41
N ALA A 460 6.94 -6.11 17.91
CA ALA A 460 6.65 -4.92 18.71
C ALA A 460 5.79 -5.28 19.93
N ARG A 461 6.02 -4.57 21.05
CA ARG A 461 5.15 -4.69 22.22
C ARG A 461 3.72 -4.30 21.86
N PRO A 462 2.70 -5.03 22.35
CA PRO A 462 1.32 -4.66 22.14
C PRO A 462 1.05 -3.23 22.64
N LEU A 463 0.27 -2.47 21.88
CA LEU A 463 -0.21 -1.17 22.30
C LEU A 463 -1.58 -1.30 22.99
N PRO A 464 -1.92 -0.37 23.89
CA PRO A 464 -3.23 -0.34 24.52
C PRO A 464 -4.36 0.00 23.56
N VAL A 465 -4.02 0.53 22.37
CA VAL A 465 -4.95 0.97 21.33
C VAL A 465 -4.63 0.31 19.99
N ALA A 466 -5.65 0.12 19.18
CA ALA A 466 -5.45 -0.26 17.78
C ALA A 466 -4.90 0.93 17.00
N THR A 467 -3.84 0.72 16.21
CA THR A 467 -3.21 1.77 15.40
C THR A 467 -3.55 1.66 13.92
N TYR A 468 -3.66 0.43 13.41
CA TYR A 468 -3.88 0.19 11.99
C TYR A 468 -5.20 0.80 11.50
N HIS A 469 -5.11 1.72 10.54
CA HIS A 469 -6.25 2.44 9.95
C HIS A 469 -7.13 3.22 10.94
N THR A 470 -6.48 3.83 11.93
CA THR A 470 -7.12 4.67 12.95
C THR A 470 -6.36 5.97 13.17
N THR A 471 -6.94 6.92 13.91
CA THR A 471 -6.28 8.16 14.32
C THR A 471 -5.06 7.92 15.22
N GLN A 472 -4.84 6.69 15.66
CA GLN A 472 -3.79 6.30 16.61
C GLN A 472 -2.50 5.80 15.93
N ASP A 473 -2.42 5.77 14.59
CA ASP A 473 -1.16 5.50 13.90
C ASP A 473 -0.25 6.74 13.89
N LYS A 474 0.29 7.05 15.07
CA LYS A 474 1.03 8.27 15.37
C LYS A 474 2.53 8.05 15.48
N ILE A 475 3.27 9.15 15.33
CA ILE A 475 4.73 9.20 15.46
C ILE A 475 5.22 8.67 16.82
N ASP A 476 4.44 8.81 17.88
CA ASP A 476 4.79 8.37 19.24
C ASP A 476 5.08 6.87 19.35
N TYR A 477 4.61 6.08 18.39
CA TYR A 477 4.78 4.63 18.38
C TYR A 477 5.89 4.15 17.43
N ILE A 478 6.59 5.07 16.77
CA ILE A 478 7.69 4.74 15.86
C ILE A 478 8.99 4.56 16.64
N THR A 479 9.76 3.56 16.26
CA THR A 479 11.06 3.24 16.81
C THR A 479 12.15 3.68 15.82
N PRO A 480 12.90 4.77 16.08
CA PRO A 480 13.88 5.31 15.13
C PRO A 480 14.97 4.32 14.73
N GLU A 481 15.40 3.46 15.66
CA GLU A 481 16.46 2.49 15.43
C GLU A 481 16.07 1.38 14.46
N ILE A 482 14.80 0.98 14.44
CA ILE A 482 14.34 -0.02 13.48
C ILE A 482 14.27 0.55 12.06
N LEU A 483 13.90 1.84 11.93
CA LEU A 483 13.92 2.53 10.64
C LEU A 483 15.34 2.57 10.07
N GLU A 484 16.33 2.94 10.90
CA GLU A 484 17.75 3.02 10.52
C GLU A 484 18.27 1.66 10.06
N ASP A 485 18.02 0.61 10.85
CA ASP A 485 18.51 -0.72 10.54
C ASP A 485 17.90 -1.29 9.26
N ILE A 486 16.59 -1.07 9.03
CA ILE A 486 15.93 -1.50 7.79
C ILE A 486 16.45 -0.69 6.60
N ALA A 487 16.64 0.63 6.75
CA ALA A 487 17.18 1.46 5.68
C ALA A 487 18.60 1.04 5.29
N ARG A 488 19.46 0.78 6.28
CA ARG A 488 20.83 0.27 6.07
C ARG A 488 20.81 -1.11 5.41
N LEU A 489 19.97 -2.01 5.89
CA LEU A 489 19.84 -3.35 5.32
C LEU A 489 19.32 -3.31 3.87
N THR A 490 18.34 -2.46 3.59
CA THR A 490 17.80 -2.25 2.24
C THR A 490 18.87 -1.68 1.33
N TYR A 491 19.58 -0.63 1.76
CA TYR A 491 20.69 -0.05 1.01
C TYR A 491 21.77 -1.07 0.66
N LEU A 492 22.26 -1.83 1.65
CA LEU A 492 23.28 -2.86 1.44
C LEU A 492 22.80 -3.94 0.45
N SER A 493 21.55 -4.35 0.56
CA SER A 493 20.96 -5.35 -0.33
C SER A 493 20.82 -4.82 -1.75
N VAL A 494 20.40 -3.57 -1.92
CA VAL A 494 20.35 -2.87 -3.22
C VAL A 494 21.74 -2.80 -3.84
N MET A 495 22.76 -2.41 -3.06
CA MET A 495 24.13 -2.29 -3.55
C MET A 495 24.70 -3.63 -4.00
N ASP A 496 24.43 -4.73 -3.29
CA ASP A 496 24.84 -6.07 -3.71
C ASP A 496 24.12 -6.50 -5.01
N LEU A 497 22.79 -6.41 -5.05
CA LEU A 497 21.98 -6.78 -6.22
C LEU A 497 22.31 -5.93 -7.47
N ALA A 498 22.65 -4.65 -7.28
CA ALA A 498 23.00 -3.76 -8.38
C ALA A 498 24.45 -3.94 -8.88
N ARG A 499 25.28 -4.72 -8.16
CA ARG A 499 26.69 -4.98 -8.52
C ARG A 499 26.92 -6.36 -9.13
N GLU A 500 26.13 -7.35 -8.77
CA GLU A 500 26.19 -8.71 -9.31
C GLU A 500 25.76 -8.76 -10.78
#